data_e9867f9b82defa46713117c03ae1c138
#
_entry.id   e9867f9b82defa46713117c03ae1c138
#
_cell.length_a   1.000
_cell.length_b   1.000
_cell.length_c   1.000
_cell.angle_alpha   90.00
_cell.angle_beta   90.00
_cell.angle_gamma   90.00
#
_symmetry.space_group_name_H-M   'P 1'
#
loop_
_entity.id
_entity.type
_entity.pdbx_description
1 polymer ?
#
loop_
_entity_poly.entity_id
_entity_poly.type
_entity_poly.pdbx_seq_one_letter_code
_entity_poly.pdbx_strand_id
1 'polypeptide(L)'
;GAAAIAYTFQNLAHAGDHIVAAENIYGGTYNLFAHTLPEYGIKTTFVDPFNYEQVEAAIQENTKAIHVETLGNPNSDVVDIERLAQIAHAHKIPLVVDNTFATPYLVRPIEYGADIVVHSATKFIGGHGTTIGGVIVDSGKFDWEASGKFPSLVEPNPSYHGISFTKAAG
;
A
#
# COMPACT_ATOMS: atom_id res chain seq x y z
N GLY A 1 -1.94 1.15 11.43
CA GLY A 1 -1.24 2.14 12.23
C GLY A 1 -0.04 2.73 11.51
N ALA A 2 0.47 3.86 12.02
CA ALA A 2 1.53 4.60 11.33
C ALA A 2 2.76 3.73 11.00
N ALA A 3 3.21 2.88 11.91
CA ALA A 3 4.32 1.96 11.64
C ALA A 3 3.99 0.95 10.53
N ALA A 4 2.76 0.43 10.47
CA ALA A 4 2.36 -0.51 9.43
C ALA A 4 2.44 0.15 8.05
N ILE A 5 1.89 1.36 7.89
CA ILE A 5 2.01 2.13 6.64
C ILE A 5 3.49 2.40 6.31
N ALA A 6 4.26 2.92 7.27
CA ALA A 6 5.66 3.26 7.03
C ALA A 6 6.46 2.02 6.57
N TYR A 7 6.33 0.90 7.25
CA TYR A 7 7.06 -0.33 6.91
C TYR A 7 6.61 -0.93 5.57
N THR A 8 5.32 -0.85 5.24
CA THR A 8 4.84 -1.27 3.92
C THR A 8 5.58 -0.52 2.82
N PHE A 9 5.60 0.81 2.87
CA PHE A 9 6.21 1.59 1.81
C PHE A 9 7.74 1.62 1.85
N GLN A 10 8.37 1.46 3.01
CA GLN A 10 9.83 1.27 3.11
C GLN A 10 10.31 -0.07 2.51
N ASN A 11 9.45 -1.10 2.49
CA ASN A 11 9.75 -2.36 1.79
C ASN A 11 9.50 -2.29 0.29
N LEU A 12 8.53 -1.48 -0.16
CA LEU A 12 8.15 -1.40 -1.57
C LEU A 12 8.97 -0.37 -2.36
N ALA A 13 9.34 0.75 -1.72
CA ALA A 13 9.93 1.91 -2.39
C ALA A 13 11.24 2.34 -1.74
N HIS A 14 12.18 2.77 -2.56
CA HIS A 14 13.50 3.25 -2.17
C HIS A 14 13.75 4.65 -2.76
N ALA A 15 14.90 5.25 -2.47
CA ALA A 15 15.29 6.54 -3.04
C ALA A 15 15.23 6.51 -4.58
N GLY A 16 14.53 7.45 -5.17
CA GLY A 16 14.28 7.52 -6.61
C GLY A 16 12.95 6.91 -7.06
N ASP A 17 12.25 6.20 -6.17
CA ASP A 17 10.97 5.58 -6.49
C ASP A 17 9.78 6.54 -6.28
N HIS A 18 8.62 6.11 -6.76
CA HIS A 18 7.38 6.87 -6.79
C HIS A 18 6.20 6.04 -6.25
N ILE A 19 5.24 6.73 -5.64
CA ILE A 19 3.98 6.19 -5.15
C ILE A 19 2.82 7.00 -5.73
N VAL A 20 1.74 6.35 -6.10
CA VAL A 20 0.45 6.99 -6.36
C VAL A 20 -0.43 6.79 -5.13
N ALA A 21 -1.00 7.84 -4.58
CA ALA A 21 -1.85 7.76 -3.39
C ALA A 21 -3.15 8.54 -3.59
N ALA A 22 -4.25 8.01 -3.05
CA ALA A 22 -5.47 8.77 -2.97
C ALA A 22 -5.28 10.03 -2.11
N GLU A 23 -5.97 11.12 -2.46
CA GLU A 23 -5.90 12.37 -1.71
C GLU A 23 -6.78 12.35 -0.44
N ASN A 24 -7.82 11.51 -0.41
CA ASN A 24 -8.77 11.35 0.69
C ASN A 24 -8.33 10.27 1.69
N ILE A 25 -7.12 10.40 2.22
CA ILE A 25 -6.51 9.45 3.16
C ILE A 25 -6.27 10.10 4.53
N TYR A 26 -6.01 9.26 5.52
CA TYR A 26 -5.66 9.69 6.88
C TYR A 26 -4.51 10.70 6.88
N GLY A 27 -4.68 11.81 7.60
CA GLY A 27 -3.71 12.91 7.63
C GLY A 27 -2.29 12.50 8.03
N GLY A 28 -2.13 11.48 8.89
CA GLY A 28 -0.81 10.95 9.24
C GLY A 28 -0.14 10.23 8.07
N THR A 29 -0.90 9.52 7.25
CA THR A 29 -0.42 8.88 6.02
C THR A 29 -0.11 9.93 4.96
N TYR A 30 -0.98 10.94 4.83
CA TYR A 30 -0.72 12.08 3.95
C TYR A 30 0.61 12.77 4.31
N ASN A 31 0.82 13.10 5.59
CA ASN A 31 2.06 13.73 6.04
C ASN A 31 3.29 12.86 5.80
N LEU A 32 3.18 11.53 6.00
CA LEU A 32 4.26 10.60 5.68
C LEU A 32 4.63 10.70 4.18
N PHE A 33 3.64 10.67 3.31
CA PHE A 33 3.85 10.66 1.86
C PHE A 33 4.25 12.03 1.30
N ALA A 34 3.65 13.10 1.80
CA ALA A 34 3.87 14.45 1.29
C ALA A 34 5.16 15.09 1.81
N HIS A 35 5.60 14.75 3.02
CA HIS A 35 6.68 15.45 3.70
C HIS A 35 7.82 14.55 4.14
N THR A 36 7.53 13.39 4.74
CA THR A 36 8.58 12.53 5.30
C THR A 36 9.29 11.71 4.22
N LEU A 37 8.55 10.99 3.37
CA LEU A 37 9.17 10.15 2.35
C LEU A 37 10.00 10.92 1.30
N PRO A 38 9.64 12.16 0.92
CA PRO A 38 10.50 12.97 0.05
C PRO A 38 11.91 13.23 0.60
N GLU A 39 12.07 13.33 1.92
CA GLU A 39 13.40 13.46 2.55
C GLU A 39 14.26 12.20 2.36
N TYR A 40 13.62 11.05 2.14
CA TYR A 40 14.28 9.78 1.80
C TYR A 40 14.32 9.51 0.29
N GLY A 41 13.97 10.50 -0.53
CA GLY A 41 14.03 10.42 -1.99
C GLY A 41 12.86 9.68 -2.65
N ILE A 42 11.79 9.38 -1.91
CA ILE A 42 10.57 8.73 -2.44
C ILE A 42 9.52 9.82 -2.71
N LYS A 43 9.00 9.88 -3.92
CA LYS A 43 7.99 10.89 -4.31
C LYS A 43 6.59 10.29 -4.33
N THR A 44 5.58 11.12 -4.08
CA THR A 44 4.18 10.72 -4.16
C THR A 44 3.39 11.68 -5.02
N THR A 45 2.54 11.13 -5.91
CA THR A 45 1.49 11.88 -6.59
C THR A 45 0.15 11.54 -5.96
N PHE A 46 -0.54 12.57 -5.46
CA PHE A 46 -1.90 12.43 -4.92
C PHE A 46 -2.92 12.57 -6.04
N VAL A 47 -3.93 11.73 -6.01
CA VAL A 47 -4.97 11.65 -7.04
C VAL A 47 -6.37 11.49 -6.42
N ASP A 48 -7.39 11.90 -7.15
CA ASP A 48 -8.76 11.52 -6.85
C ASP A 48 -8.94 10.01 -7.18
N PRO A 49 -9.20 9.14 -6.19
CA PRO A 49 -9.32 7.70 -6.42
C PRO A 49 -10.56 7.30 -7.25
N PHE A 50 -11.50 8.24 -7.47
CA PHE A 50 -12.68 8.04 -8.30
C PHE A 50 -12.47 8.46 -9.75
N ASN A 51 -11.39 9.20 -10.04
CA ASN A 51 -10.97 9.54 -11.39
C ASN A 51 -9.90 8.55 -11.88
N TYR A 52 -10.34 7.44 -12.44
CA TYR A 52 -9.45 6.35 -12.87
C TYR A 52 -8.46 6.77 -13.96
N GLU A 53 -8.84 7.69 -14.82
CA GLU A 53 -7.93 8.25 -15.84
C GLU A 53 -6.79 9.03 -15.17
N GLN A 54 -7.09 9.80 -14.13
CA GLN A 54 -6.08 10.51 -13.35
C GLN A 54 -5.17 9.54 -12.59
N VAL A 55 -5.74 8.49 -11.99
CA VAL A 55 -4.97 7.43 -11.31
C VAL A 55 -3.97 6.81 -12.28
N GLU A 56 -4.44 6.39 -13.45
CA GLU A 56 -3.60 5.74 -14.47
C GLU A 56 -2.53 6.69 -15.02
N ALA A 57 -2.90 7.94 -15.31
CA ALA A 57 -1.98 8.96 -15.82
C ALA A 57 -0.88 9.37 -14.80
N ALA A 58 -1.13 9.18 -13.51
CA ALA A 58 -0.15 9.46 -12.46
C ALA A 58 0.93 8.37 -12.33
N ILE A 59 0.70 7.17 -12.90
CA ILE A 59 1.65 6.06 -12.82
C ILE A 59 2.85 6.34 -13.71
N GLN A 60 4.04 6.25 -13.13
CA GLN A 60 5.34 6.44 -13.78
C GLN A 60 6.09 5.11 -13.86
N GLU A 61 7.17 5.05 -14.63
CA GLU A 61 8.00 3.84 -14.74
C GLU A 61 8.52 3.36 -13.37
N ASN A 62 8.92 4.32 -12.52
CA ASN A 62 9.44 4.09 -11.18
C ASN A 62 8.33 4.01 -10.09
N THR A 63 7.06 3.98 -10.46
CA THR A 63 5.96 3.79 -9.49
C THR A 63 6.01 2.37 -8.93
N LYS A 64 5.90 2.28 -7.60
CA LYS A 64 5.99 1.02 -6.85
C LYS A 64 4.65 0.53 -6.29
N ALA A 65 3.69 1.41 -6.07
CA ALA A 65 2.39 1.01 -5.55
C ALA A 65 1.33 2.09 -5.79
N ILE A 66 0.07 1.66 -5.76
CA ILE A 66 -1.08 2.55 -5.54
C ILE A 66 -1.54 2.36 -4.10
N HIS A 67 -1.80 3.46 -3.37
CA HIS A 67 -2.34 3.45 -2.01
C HIS A 67 -3.69 4.12 -1.94
N VAL A 68 -4.65 3.42 -1.31
CA VAL A 68 -6.00 3.94 -1.03
C VAL A 68 -6.48 3.50 0.35
N GLU A 69 -7.51 4.15 0.88
CA GLU A 69 -8.28 3.66 2.01
C GLU A 69 -9.61 3.07 1.52
N THR A 70 -10.08 1.98 2.13
CA THR A 70 -11.39 1.38 1.80
C THR A 70 -12.52 2.41 1.95
N LEU A 71 -12.43 3.20 3.02
CA LEU A 71 -13.30 4.31 3.34
C LEU A 71 -12.45 5.57 3.46
N GLY A 72 -12.63 6.51 2.54
CA GLY A 72 -11.87 7.76 2.50
C GLY A 72 -12.05 8.60 3.77
N ASN A 73 -11.00 9.33 4.12
CA ASN A 73 -10.99 10.18 5.30
C ASN A 73 -10.85 11.66 4.87
N PRO A 74 -11.81 12.55 5.23
CA PRO A 74 -12.88 12.35 6.22
C PRO A 74 -14.26 11.97 5.64
N ASN A 75 -14.43 11.91 4.33
CA ASN A 75 -15.76 11.89 3.70
C ASN A 75 -16.46 10.53 3.77
N SER A 76 -15.74 9.46 4.15
CA SER A 76 -16.25 8.07 4.15
C SER A 76 -16.66 7.56 2.75
N ASP A 77 -16.06 8.10 1.71
CA ASP A 77 -16.25 7.65 0.34
C ASP A 77 -15.72 6.23 0.18
N VAL A 78 -16.46 5.36 -0.48
CA VAL A 78 -16.10 3.94 -0.68
C VAL A 78 -15.45 3.78 -2.05
N VAL A 79 -14.19 3.38 -2.08
CA VAL A 79 -13.46 3.16 -3.34
C VAL A 79 -13.82 1.82 -3.98
N ASP A 80 -13.76 1.76 -5.30
CA ASP A 80 -13.84 0.51 -6.07
C ASP A 80 -12.46 -0.16 -6.09
N ILE A 81 -12.25 -1.06 -5.11
CA ILE A 81 -10.97 -1.77 -4.93
C ILE A 81 -10.64 -2.61 -6.17
N GLU A 82 -11.65 -3.28 -6.75
CA GLU A 82 -11.43 -4.17 -7.90
C GLU A 82 -10.95 -3.38 -9.12
N ARG A 83 -11.55 -2.23 -9.37
CA ARG A 83 -11.14 -1.36 -10.48
C ARG A 83 -9.74 -0.82 -10.28
N LEU A 84 -9.39 -0.37 -9.08
CA LEU A 84 -8.06 0.14 -8.75
C LEU A 84 -7.00 -0.97 -8.80
N ALA A 85 -7.35 -2.20 -8.39
CA ALA A 85 -6.47 -3.35 -8.52
C ALA A 85 -6.18 -3.68 -9.99
N GLN A 86 -7.19 -3.64 -10.87
CA GLN A 86 -7.00 -3.83 -12.31
C GLN A 86 -6.01 -2.82 -12.90
N ILE A 87 -6.12 -1.54 -12.51
CA ILE A 87 -5.19 -0.50 -12.95
C ILE A 87 -3.77 -0.80 -12.43
N ALA A 88 -3.62 -1.07 -11.12
CA ALA A 88 -2.33 -1.38 -10.53
C ALA A 88 -1.65 -2.58 -11.21
N HIS A 89 -2.39 -3.67 -11.41
CA HIS A 89 -1.87 -4.89 -12.00
C HIS A 89 -1.51 -4.74 -13.49
N ALA A 90 -2.25 -3.92 -14.25
CA ALA A 90 -1.88 -3.59 -15.62
C ALA A 90 -0.50 -2.93 -15.73
N HIS A 91 -0.10 -2.21 -14.69
CA HIS A 91 1.22 -1.57 -14.56
C HIS A 91 2.23 -2.39 -13.73
N LYS A 92 1.88 -3.64 -13.38
CA LYS A 92 2.73 -4.57 -12.61
C LYS A 92 3.17 -4.00 -11.25
N ILE A 93 2.27 -3.28 -10.59
CA ILE A 93 2.48 -2.75 -9.22
C ILE A 93 1.36 -3.23 -8.31
N PRO A 94 1.63 -3.41 -7.00
CA PRO A 94 0.61 -3.82 -6.05
C PRO A 94 -0.35 -2.68 -5.70
N LEU A 95 -1.59 -3.06 -5.38
CA LEU A 95 -2.55 -2.19 -4.70
C LEU A 95 -2.43 -2.39 -3.19
N VAL A 96 -2.14 -1.32 -2.47
CA VAL A 96 -2.10 -1.26 -1.00
C VAL A 96 -3.35 -0.59 -0.48
N VAL A 97 -4.13 -1.29 0.34
CA VAL A 97 -5.39 -0.77 0.88
C VAL A 97 -5.31 -0.65 2.40
N ASP A 98 -5.51 0.55 2.94
CA ASP A 98 -5.74 0.72 4.37
C ASP A 98 -7.22 0.44 4.67
N ASN A 99 -7.47 -0.67 5.37
CA ASN A 99 -8.80 -1.14 5.72
C ASN A 99 -9.15 -0.92 7.20
N THR A 100 -8.59 0.13 7.79
CA THR A 100 -8.72 0.40 9.22
C THR A 100 -10.17 0.57 9.66
N PHE A 101 -10.97 1.34 8.91
CA PHE A 101 -12.35 1.63 9.31
C PHE A 101 -13.32 0.49 9.05
N ALA A 102 -13.22 -0.17 7.91
CA ALA A 102 -14.09 -1.30 7.60
C ALA A 102 -13.75 -2.56 8.41
N THR A 103 -12.49 -2.75 8.75
CA THR A 103 -11.93 -3.96 9.36
C THR A 103 -12.14 -5.22 8.50
N PRO A 104 -11.47 -6.34 8.78
CA PRO A 104 -11.70 -7.57 8.02
C PRO A 104 -13.09 -8.20 8.29
N TYR A 105 -13.84 -7.64 9.23
CA TYR A 105 -15.22 -8.09 9.49
C TYR A 105 -16.19 -7.60 8.41
N LEU A 106 -16.12 -6.32 8.03
CA LEU A 106 -17.04 -5.74 7.02
C LEU A 106 -16.50 -5.94 5.60
N VAL A 107 -15.21 -5.73 5.37
CA VAL A 107 -14.60 -5.82 4.04
C VAL A 107 -13.26 -6.52 4.13
N ARG A 108 -13.01 -7.44 3.21
CA ARG A 108 -11.70 -8.09 3.03
C ARG A 108 -11.13 -7.71 1.67
N PRO A 109 -10.34 -6.65 1.57
CA PRO A 109 -9.88 -6.09 0.30
C PRO A 109 -9.15 -7.08 -0.61
N ILE A 110 -8.50 -8.11 -0.04
CA ILE A 110 -7.83 -9.18 -0.79
C ILE A 110 -8.81 -9.98 -1.68
N GLU A 111 -10.07 -10.08 -1.28
CA GLU A 111 -11.10 -10.75 -2.08
C GLU A 111 -11.48 -9.93 -3.32
N TYR A 112 -11.16 -8.63 -3.32
CA TYR A 112 -11.39 -7.68 -4.41
C TYR A 112 -10.12 -7.28 -5.16
N GLY A 113 -9.01 -8.00 -4.94
CA GLY A 113 -7.77 -7.80 -5.70
C GLY A 113 -6.71 -6.94 -5.04
N ALA A 114 -6.91 -6.47 -3.80
CA ALA A 114 -5.82 -5.83 -3.06
C ALA A 114 -4.69 -6.83 -2.79
N ASP A 115 -3.45 -6.38 -2.95
CA ASP A 115 -2.27 -7.22 -2.76
C ASP A 115 -1.76 -7.13 -1.33
N ILE A 116 -1.79 -5.92 -0.76
CA ILE A 116 -1.38 -5.66 0.61
C ILE A 116 -2.51 -4.91 1.32
N VAL A 117 -2.87 -5.37 2.50
CA VAL A 117 -3.85 -4.71 3.35
C VAL A 117 -3.19 -4.28 4.65
N VAL A 118 -3.37 -3.00 5.00
CA VAL A 118 -2.87 -2.47 6.26
C VAL A 118 -4.04 -2.09 7.17
N HIS A 119 -3.82 -2.21 8.48
CA HIS A 119 -4.77 -1.80 9.49
C HIS A 119 -4.09 -1.02 10.60
N SER A 120 -4.72 0.04 11.06
CA SER A 120 -4.47 0.53 12.41
C SER A 120 -5.28 -0.32 13.38
N ALA A 121 -4.61 -1.29 14.00
CA ALA A 121 -5.23 -2.11 15.05
C ALA A 121 -5.61 -1.28 16.28
N THR A 122 -5.08 -0.07 16.39
CA THR A 122 -5.45 0.97 17.37
C THR A 122 -6.95 1.29 17.37
N LYS A 123 -7.61 1.18 16.20
CA LYS A 123 -8.99 1.60 15.98
C LYS A 123 -9.96 0.45 16.26
N PHE A 124 -10.77 0.07 15.30
CA PHE A 124 -11.86 -0.89 15.50
C PHE A 124 -11.41 -2.33 15.79
N ILE A 125 -10.22 -2.74 15.33
CA ILE A 125 -9.68 -4.07 15.69
C ILE A 125 -9.42 -4.16 17.20
N GLY A 126 -8.75 -3.15 17.79
CA GLY A 126 -8.55 -3.06 19.23
C GLY A 126 -9.84 -2.74 19.99
N GLY A 127 -10.66 -1.87 19.43
CA GLY A 127 -12.02 -1.57 19.87
C GLY A 127 -12.16 -0.73 21.14
N HIS A 128 -11.08 -0.48 21.88
CA HIS A 128 -11.14 0.15 23.22
C HIS A 128 -10.38 1.48 23.32
N GLY A 129 -9.60 1.87 22.31
CA GLY A 129 -8.81 3.10 22.30
C GLY A 129 -7.66 3.14 23.31
N THR A 130 -7.29 2.00 23.88
CA THR A 130 -6.27 1.88 24.94
C THR A 130 -4.93 1.32 24.48
N THR A 131 -4.86 0.85 23.23
CA THR A 131 -3.70 0.15 22.68
C THR A 131 -3.34 0.72 21.31
N ILE A 132 -2.07 0.86 21.03
CA ILE A 132 -1.57 1.27 19.72
C ILE A 132 -0.99 0.04 19.02
N GLY A 133 -1.42 -0.20 17.77
CA GLY A 133 -0.92 -1.31 16.98
C GLY A 133 -1.19 -1.14 15.50
N GLY A 134 -0.53 -1.95 14.70
CA GLY A 134 -0.72 -2.02 13.25
C GLY A 134 -0.57 -3.44 12.75
N VAL A 135 -1.20 -3.73 11.63
CA VAL A 135 -1.14 -5.03 10.96
C VAL A 135 -0.88 -4.79 9.48
N ILE A 136 -0.02 -5.61 8.90
CA ILE A 136 0.22 -5.70 7.46
C ILE A 136 -0.15 -7.13 7.06
N VAL A 137 -0.98 -7.27 6.04
CA VAL A 137 -1.40 -8.57 5.49
C VAL A 137 -1.03 -8.58 4.02
N ASP A 138 -0.17 -9.50 3.62
CA ASP A 138 0.12 -9.82 2.23
C ASP A 138 -0.90 -10.84 1.73
N SER A 139 -1.43 -10.63 0.53
CA SER A 139 -2.36 -11.56 -0.12
C SER A 139 -1.70 -12.90 -0.50
N GLY A 140 -0.38 -12.91 -0.66
CA GLY A 140 0.36 -14.02 -1.24
C GLY A 140 0.07 -14.27 -2.73
N LYS A 141 -0.58 -13.32 -3.43
CA LYS A 141 -1.02 -13.49 -4.82
C LYS A 141 -0.27 -12.63 -5.83
N PHE A 142 0.38 -11.56 -5.37
CA PHE A 142 1.11 -10.67 -6.27
C PHE A 142 2.39 -11.36 -6.76
N ASP A 143 2.57 -11.41 -8.07
CA ASP A 143 3.77 -11.99 -8.68
C ASP A 143 4.94 -10.99 -8.68
N TRP A 144 5.68 -10.99 -7.57
CA TRP A 144 6.83 -10.11 -7.36
C TRP A 144 7.93 -10.32 -8.40
N GLU A 145 8.16 -11.57 -8.86
CA GLU A 145 9.17 -11.89 -9.89
C GLU A 145 8.74 -11.36 -11.26
N ALA A 146 7.51 -11.63 -11.69
CA ALA A 146 6.99 -11.17 -12.99
C ALA A 146 6.83 -9.66 -13.07
N SER A 147 6.63 -8.99 -11.93
CA SER A 147 6.64 -7.52 -11.85
C SER A 147 7.98 -6.94 -12.30
N GLY A 148 9.09 -7.52 -11.84
CA GLY A 148 10.45 -7.02 -12.12
C GLY A 148 10.81 -5.71 -11.42
N LYS A 149 9.92 -5.18 -10.58
CA LYS A 149 10.10 -3.86 -9.92
C LYS A 149 10.63 -3.95 -8.49
N PHE A 150 10.73 -5.15 -7.90
CA PHE A 150 11.02 -5.37 -6.49
C PHE A 150 12.23 -6.30 -6.25
N PRO A 151 13.43 -5.92 -6.73
CA PRO A 151 14.61 -6.78 -6.61
C PRO A 151 14.96 -7.11 -5.15
N SER A 152 14.72 -6.19 -4.21
CA SER A 152 14.97 -6.41 -2.78
C SER A 152 14.16 -7.55 -2.16
N LEU A 153 13.01 -7.91 -2.76
CA LEU A 153 12.16 -9.01 -2.30
C LEU A 153 12.47 -10.33 -3.00
N VAL A 154 12.87 -10.29 -4.27
CA VAL A 154 13.03 -11.49 -5.11
C VAL A 154 14.47 -11.97 -5.24
N GLU A 155 15.45 -11.05 -5.17
CA GLU A 155 16.86 -11.40 -5.26
C GLU A 155 17.43 -11.93 -3.93
N PRO A 156 18.52 -12.73 -3.98
CA PRO A 156 19.20 -13.19 -2.78
C PRO A 156 19.66 -12.02 -1.92
N ASN A 157 19.21 -11.92 -0.68
CA ASN A 157 19.55 -10.84 0.23
C ASN A 157 20.86 -11.14 0.99
N PRO A 158 21.93 -10.36 0.79
CA PRO A 158 23.22 -10.61 1.44
C PRO A 158 23.18 -10.43 2.96
N SER A 159 22.26 -9.59 3.46
CA SER A 159 22.08 -9.37 4.90
C SER A 159 21.35 -10.52 5.59
N TYR A 160 20.77 -11.45 4.82
CA TYR A 160 20.01 -12.59 5.34
C TYR A 160 20.45 -13.90 4.68
N HIS A 161 21.74 -14.17 4.73
CA HIS A 161 22.38 -15.44 4.25
C HIS A 161 22.09 -15.78 2.77
N GLY A 162 21.82 -14.78 1.92
CA GLY A 162 21.55 -15.01 0.51
C GLY A 162 20.15 -15.60 0.23
N ILE A 163 19.21 -15.48 1.15
CA ILE A 163 17.83 -15.95 0.96
C ILE A 163 17.05 -14.92 0.14
N SER A 164 16.25 -15.39 -0.81
CA SER A 164 15.19 -14.63 -1.46
C SER A 164 13.95 -14.66 -0.57
N PHE A 165 13.42 -13.50 -0.19
CA PHE A 165 12.28 -13.44 0.73
C PHE A 165 11.03 -14.08 0.13
N THR A 166 10.75 -13.84 -1.13
CA THR A 166 9.57 -14.43 -1.82
C THR A 166 9.64 -15.96 -1.92
N LYS A 167 10.85 -16.54 -2.00
CA LYS A 167 11.03 -18.01 -2.05
C LYS A 167 11.04 -18.65 -0.67
N ALA A 168 11.40 -17.92 0.36
CA ALA A 168 11.52 -18.45 1.72
C ALA A 168 10.22 -18.30 2.53
N ALA A 169 9.42 -17.28 2.23
CA ALA A 169 8.20 -16.96 2.99
C ALA A 169 6.90 -17.30 2.23
N GLY A 170 6.98 -17.72 1.00
CA GLY A 170 5.85 -18.19 0.19
C GLY A 170 5.35 -17.19 -0.78
#